data_aee93b25bfd315be47e521465f694eef
#
_entry.id   aee93b25bfd315be47e521465f694eef
#
_cell.length_a   1.000
_cell.length_b   1.000
_cell.length_c   1.000
_cell.angle_alpha   90.00
_cell.angle_beta   90.00
_cell.angle_gamma   90.00
#
_symmetry.space_group_name_H-M   'P 1'
#
loop_
_entity.id
_entity.type
_entity.pdbx_description
1 polymer ?
#
loop_
_entity_poly.entity_id
_entity_poly.type
_entity_poly.pdbx_seq_one_letter_code
_entity_poly.pdbx_strand_id
1 'polypeptide(L)'
;MAWIALLAGIMAFSFQGTRGLWDPDEGRYTNVAMEMMQSGDYFQPHRHHETLHVTKPPVTYWALAASMQSLGRNEWAARLPMALAFILTVLLVFQLGRTFAATRPWLPALIYLSSPLPFFAANIITTDTLLAFAETAAVLAFVRYRFDGKSLRYLDGMWALFGLAFMIKGPPGLLPLLAILFFEISQGRSRRLLRPLGLLAFAVIGLGWFLVVIRRHPGL
;
A
#
# COMPACT_ATOMS: atom_id res chain seq x y z
N MET A 1 2.29 -17.25 -14.89
CA MET A 1 2.66 -16.15 -13.97
C MET A 1 3.74 -15.26 -14.56
N ALA A 2 4.82 -15.80 -15.13
CA ALA A 2 5.91 -14.98 -15.70
C ALA A 2 5.46 -13.97 -16.77
N TRP A 3 4.64 -14.39 -17.74
CA TRP A 3 4.14 -13.48 -18.77
C TRP A 3 3.24 -12.34 -18.24
N ILE A 4 2.45 -12.59 -17.16
CA ILE A 4 1.66 -11.55 -16.49
C ILE A 4 2.60 -10.54 -15.78
N ALA A 5 3.64 -11.03 -15.10
CA ALA A 5 4.65 -10.16 -14.49
C ALA A 5 5.37 -9.30 -15.54
N LEU A 6 5.70 -9.90 -16.70
CA LEU A 6 6.31 -9.17 -17.82
C LEU A 6 5.38 -8.07 -18.35
N LEU A 7 4.12 -8.38 -18.62
CA LEU A 7 3.13 -7.40 -19.07
C LEU A 7 2.92 -6.30 -18.02
N ALA A 8 2.81 -6.65 -16.74
CA ALA A 8 2.70 -5.68 -15.65
C ALA A 8 3.92 -4.76 -15.60
N GLY A 9 5.12 -5.31 -15.76
CA GLY A 9 6.36 -4.53 -15.84
C GLY A 9 6.39 -3.58 -17.03
N ILE A 10 6.04 -4.06 -18.23
CA ILE A 10 5.95 -3.21 -19.42
C ILE A 10 4.99 -2.04 -19.17
N MET A 11 3.76 -2.33 -18.69
CA MET A 11 2.76 -1.27 -18.46
C MET A 11 3.17 -0.32 -17.34
N ALA A 12 3.75 -0.82 -16.24
CA ALA A 12 4.16 0.01 -15.12
C ALA A 12 5.31 0.95 -15.48
N PHE A 13 6.24 0.53 -16.35
CA PHE A 13 7.44 1.31 -16.67
C PHE A 13 7.35 2.12 -17.96
N SER A 14 6.31 1.94 -18.77
CA SER A 14 6.22 2.55 -20.12
C SER A 14 6.26 4.09 -20.10
N PHE A 15 5.81 4.74 -19.02
CA PHE A 15 5.63 6.20 -18.99
C PHE A 15 6.27 6.89 -17.78
N GLN A 16 7.09 6.20 -16.99
CA GLN A 16 7.60 6.69 -15.70
C GLN A 16 8.42 7.99 -15.79
N GLY A 17 9.26 8.13 -16.81
CA GLY A 17 10.16 9.28 -16.99
C GLY A 17 9.79 10.19 -18.17
N THR A 18 8.62 10.00 -18.80
CA THR A 18 8.29 10.70 -20.06
C THR A 18 7.72 12.09 -19.86
N ARG A 19 7.39 12.48 -18.64
CA ARG A 19 6.80 13.78 -18.29
C ARG A 19 7.29 14.27 -16.93
N GLY A 20 7.24 15.57 -16.71
CA GLY A 20 7.45 16.19 -15.41
C GLY A 20 6.41 15.76 -14.37
N LEU A 21 6.63 16.16 -13.13
CA LEU A 21 5.66 15.89 -12.04
C LEU A 21 4.43 16.80 -12.21
N TRP A 22 3.24 16.22 -12.03
CA TRP A 22 1.99 16.96 -12.13
C TRP A 22 1.57 17.54 -10.77
N ASP A 23 1.14 18.78 -10.79
CA ASP A 23 0.48 19.43 -9.67
C ASP A 23 -1.01 19.02 -9.58
N PRO A 24 -1.59 19.04 -8.38
CA PRO A 24 -0.94 19.36 -7.08
C PRO A 24 -0.30 18.14 -6.38
N ASP A 25 -0.64 16.90 -6.77
CA ASP A 25 -0.36 15.73 -5.95
C ASP A 25 1.10 15.25 -6.07
N GLU A 26 1.61 14.99 -7.29
CA GLU A 26 2.97 14.46 -7.44
C GLU A 26 4.00 15.44 -6.87
N GLY A 27 3.84 16.76 -7.17
CA GLY A 27 4.71 17.80 -6.63
C GLY A 27 4.69 17.84 -5.10
N ARG A 28 3.50 17.76 -4.50
CA ARG A 28 3.35 17.77 -3.04
C ARG A 28 4.01 16.58 -2.37
N TYR A 29 3.73 15.34 -2.83
CA TYR A 29 4.30 14.14 -2.22
C TYR A 29 5.81 14.10 -2.39
N THR A 30 6.33 14.47 -3.55
CA THR A 30 7.76 14.50 -3.83
C THR A 30 8.46 15.58 -3.00
N ASN A 31 7.87 16.77 -2.85
CA ASN A 31 8.41 17.84 -2.02
C ASN A 31 8.59 17.40 -0.56
N VAL A 32 7.54 16.80 0.05
CA VAL A 32 7.63 16.30 1.44
C VAL A 32 8.73 15.23 1.57
N ALA A 33 8.84 14.31 0.60
CA ALA A 33 9.91 13.31 0.63
C ALA A 33 11.30 13.95 0.50
N MET A 34 11.46 14.99 -0.33
CA MET A 34 12.71 15.74 -0.47
C MET A 34 13.07 16.49 0.81
N GLU A 35 12.09 17.10 1.48
CA GLU A 35 12.29 17.74 2.78
C GLU A 35 12.79 16.75 3.84
N MET A 36 12.19 15.54 3.90
CA MET A 36 12.68 14.48 4.79
C MET A 36 14.13 14.10 4.50
N MET A 37 14.52 14.01 3.20
CA MET A 37 15.89 13.69 2.79
C MET A 37 16.89 14.81 3.12
N GLN A 38 16.46 16.07 3.13
CA GLN A 38 17.30 17.22 3.41
C GLN A 38 17.48 17.44 4.92
N SER A 39 16.38 17.36 5.68
CA SER A 39 16.37 17.54 7.13
C SER A 39 16.91 16.34 7.90
N GLY A 40 16.86 15.13 7.32
CA GLY A 40 17.11 13.87 8.02
C GLY A 40 16.00 13.45 8.97
N ASP A 41 14.92 14.24 9.11
CA ASP A 41 13.76 13.88 9.93
C ASP A 41 12.69 13.16 9.10
N TYR A 42 12.67 11.83 9.21
CA TYR A 42 11.68 10.98 8.55
C TYR A 42 10.40 10.78 9.36
N PHE A 43 10.34 11.27 10.59
CA PHE A 43 9.17 11.11 11.45
C PHE A 43 8.18 12.27 11.34
N GLN A 44 8.68 13.47 11.04
CA GLN A 44 7.86 14.67 10.93
C GLN A 44 7.84 15.17 9.49
N PRO A 45 6.80 14.82 8.72
CA PRO A 45 6.64 15.36 7.38
C PRO A 45 6.47 16.89 7.41
N HIS A 46 7.27 17.62 6.64
CA HIS A 46 7.14 19.08 6.49
C HIS A 46 6.88 19.45 5.02
N ARG A 47 6.16 20.56 4.84
CA ARG A 47 6.07 21.28 3.57
C ARG A 47 6.79 22.62 3.71
N HIS A 48 7.68 22.93 2.78
CA HIS A 48 8.38 24.24 2.76
C HIS A 48 9.11 24.55 4.08
N HIS A 49 9.91 23.62 4.59
CA HIS A 49 10.76 23.69 5.79
C HIS A 49 10.04 23.92 7.13
N GLU A 50 8.97 24.71 7.17
CA GLU A 50 8.36 25.18 8.42
C GLU A 50 6.99 24.57 8.73
N THR A 51 6.25 24.15 7.70
CA THR A 51 4.86 23.69 7.90
C THR A 51 4.79 22.18 8.10
N LEU A 52 4.46 21.77 9.33
CA LEU A 52 4.21 20.37 9.67
C LEU A 52 3.04 19.81 8.82
N HIS A 53 3.27 18.69 8.16
CA HIS A 53 2.34 18.08 7.22
C HIS A 53 1.89 16.68 7.67
N VAL A 54 1.02 16.62 8.65
CA VAL A 54 0.47 15.37 9.24
C VAL A 54 -0.87 14.93 8.63
N THR A 55 -1.27 15.51 7.50
CA THR A 55 -2.55 15.17 6.84
C THR A 55 -2.57 13.75 6.28
N LYS A 56 -1.42 13.15 6.04
CA LYS A 56 -1.25 11.77 5.60
C LYS A 56 -0.15 11.08 6.41
N PRO A 57 -0.29 9.78 6.71
CA PRO A 57 0.77 8.99 7.32
C PRO A 57 1.99 8.87 6.39
N PRO A 58 3.20 8.57 6.92
CA PRO A 58 4.45 8.81 6.23
C PRO A 58 4.90 7.73 5.24
N VAL A 59 4.26 6.57 5.17
CA VAL A 59 4.76 5.42 4.36
C VAL A 59 4.98 5.78 2.90
N THR A 60 4.08 6.57 2.30
CA THR A 60 4.26 7.02 0.91
C THR A 60 5.51 7.89 0.77
N TYR A 61 5.74 8.83 1.69
CA TYR A 61 6.92 9.69 1.67
C TYR A 61 8.20 8.89 1.88
N TRP A 62 8.18 7.90 2.80
CA TRP A 62 9.32 7.01 3.02
C TRP A 62 9.67 6.19 1.77
N ALA A 63 8.67 5.67 1.07
CA ALA A 63 8.89 4.93 -0.18
C ALA A 63 9.52 5.81 -1.27
N LEU A 64 9.02 7.05 -1.43
CA LEU A 64 9.56 8.04 -2.36
C LEU A 64 11.00 8.43 -1.99
N ALA A 65 11.25 8.76 -0.72
CA ALA A 65 12.56 9.17 -0.23
C ALA A 65 13.59 8.04 -0.42
N ALA A 66 13.24 6.80 -0.05
CA ALA A 66 14.12 5.65 -0.24
C ALA A 66 14.47 5.40 -1.71
N SER A 67 13.49 5.51 -2.61
CA SER A 67 13.71 5.38 -4.04
C SER A 67 14.62 6.49 -4.59
N MET A 68 14.35 7.75 -4.26
CA MET A 68 15.14 8.89 -4.72
C MET A 68 16.53 8.94 -4.11
N GLN A 69 16.73 8.48 -2.88
CA GLN A 69 18.07 8.32 -2.29
C GLN A 69 18.92 7.30 -3.05
N SER A 70 18.29 6.20 -3.48
CA SER A 70 19.01 5.09 -4.12
C SER A 70 19.29 5.31 -5.61
N LEU A 71 18.39 6.02 -6.32
CA LEU A 71 18.37 6.11 -7.78
C LEU A 71 18.53 7.54 -8.31
N GLY A 72 18.71 8.51 -7.39
CA GLY A 72 18.80 9.93 -7.74
C GLY A 72 17.45 10.65 -7.74
N ARG A 73 17.52 11.99 -7.65
CA ARG A 73 16.36 12.88 -7.58
C ARG A 73 15.83 13.18 -8.99
N ASN A 74 15.00 12.28 -9.49
CA ASN A 74 14.37 12.41 -10.81
C ASN A 74 12.95 11.81 -10.79
N GLU A 75 12.16 12.11 -11.81
CA GLU A 75 10.76 11.73 -11.93
C GLU A 75 10.58 10.21 -11.96
N TRP A 76 11.52 9.51 -12.60
CA TRP A 76 11.47 8.04 -12.68
C TRP A 76 11.64 7.41 -11.29
N ALA A 77 12.65 7.85 -10.54
CA ALA A 77 12.89 7.37 -9.18
C ALA A 77 11.72 7.70 -8.25
N ALA A 78 11.10 8.88 -8.40
CA ALA A 78 9.95 9.27 -7.61
C ALA A 78 8.72 8.37 -7.86
N ARG A 79 8.49 7.92 -9.11
CA ARG A 79 7.34 7.08 -9.46
C ARG A 79 7.59 5.57 -9.28
N LEU A 80 8.84 5.15 -9.15
CA LEU A 80 9.18 3.72 -9.02
C LEU A 80 8.40 2.97 -7.94
N PRO A 81 8.17 3.51 -6.72
CA PRO A 81 7.37 2.81 -5.71
C PRO A 81 5.94 2.49 -6.18
N MET A 82 5.32 3.38 -6.98
CA MET A 82 3.98 3.16 -7.55
C MET A 82 4.01 2.05 -8.59
N ALA A 83 4.99 2.07 -9.49
CA ALA A 83 5.18 1.02 -10.49
C ALA A 83 5.36 -0.36 -9.84
N LEU A 84 6.20 -0.46 -8.82
CA LEU A 84 6.43 -1.71 -8.09
C LEU A 84 5.16 -2.18 -7.36
N ALA A 85 4.45 -1.28 -6.68
CA ALA A 85 3.20 -1.61 -6.00
C ALA A 85 2.13 -2.12 -6.98
N PHE A 86 2.02 -1.51 -8.17
CA PHE A 86 1.13 -1.98 -9.23
C PHE A 86 1.48 -3.39 -9.68
N ILE A 87 2.75 -3.66 -10.02
CA ILE A 87 3.21 -4.99 -10.43
C ILE A 87 2.88 -6.04 -9.36
N LEU A 88 3.21 -5.73 -8.10
CA LEU A 88 2.93 -6.62 -6.98
C LEU A 88 1.43 -6.84 -6.80
N THR A 89 0.59 -5.82 -6.96
CA THR A 89 -0.87 -5.96 -6.89
C THR A 89 -1.40 -6.87 -7.99
N VAL A 90 -0.92 -6.75 -9.23
CA VAL A 90 -1.27 -7.66 -10.33
C VAL A 90 -0.94 -9.12 -9.97
N LEU A 91 0.23 -9.35 -9.37
CA LEU A 91 0.65 -10.69 -8.94
C LEU A 91 -0.21 -11.24 -7.78
N LEU A 92 -0.62 -10.38 -6.84
CA LEU A 92 -1.54 -10.74 -5.75
C LEU A 92 -2.92 -11.08 -6.30
N VAL A 93 -3.44 -10.30 -7.25
CA VAL A 93 -4.72 -10.58 -7.92
C VAL A 93 -4.67 -11.91 -8.69
N PHE A 94 -3.55 -12.22 -9.34
CA PHE A 94 -3.34 -13.56 -9.92
C PHE A 94 -3.41 -14.65 -8.85
N GLN A 95 -2.82 -14.45 -7.67
CA GLN A 95 -2.89 -15.42 -6.57
C GLN A 95 -4.31 -15.59 -6.02
N LEU A 96 -5.10 -14.51 -5.94
CA LEU A 96 -6.53 -14.60 -5.62
C LEU A 96 -7.29 -15.38 -6.69
N GLY A 97 -6.95 -15.18 -7.97
CA GLY A 97 -7.50 -15.94 -9.09
C GLY A 97 -7.27 -17.44 -8.96
N ARG A 98 -6.17 -17.89 -8.36
CA ARG A 98 -5.92 -19.33 -8.12
C ARG A 98 -6.94 -19.97 -7.16
N THR A 99 -7.51 -19.18 -6.24
CA THR A 99 -8.52 -19.67 -5.31
C THR A 99 -9.93 -19.57 -5.89
N PHE A 100 -10.27 -18.45 -6.53
CA PHE A 100 -11.66 -18.16 -6.95
C PHE A 100 -11.94 -18.38 -8.43
N ALA A 101 -10.92 -18.42 -9.28
CA ALA A 101 -11.01 -18.64 -10.72
C ALA A 101 -10.00 -19.71 -11.18
N ALA A 102 -10.02 -20.87 -10.53
CA ALA A 102 -8.99 -21.91 -10.66
C ALA A 102 -8.73 -22.36 -12.10
N THR A 103 -9.76 -22.38 -12.97
CA THR A 103 -9.65 -22.74 -14.38
C THR A 103 -8.91 -21.69 -15.22
N ARG A 104 -8.99 -20.41 -14.82
CA ARG A 104 -8.38 -19.27 -15.53
C ARG A 104 -7.82 -18.26 -14.53
N PRO A 105 -6.83 -18.62 -13.70
CA PRO A 105 -6.33 -17.76 -12.61
C PRO A 105 -5.67 -16.45 -13.10
N TRP A 106 -5.30 -16.40 -14.37
CA TRP A 106 -4.73 -15.23 -15.03
C TRP A 106 -5.78 -14.16 -15.40
N LEU A 107 -7.06 -14.57 -15.55
CA LEU A 107 -8.11 -13.67 -16.03
C LEU A 107 -8.37 -12.47 -15.11
N PRO A 108 -8.54 -12.62 -13.77
CA PRO A 108 -8.67 -11.47 -12.88
C PRO A 108 -7.46 -10.52 -12.92
N ALA A 109 -6.25 -11.08 -13.02
CA ALA A 109 -5.04 -10.27 -13.12
C ALA A 109 -4.98 -9.50 -14.45
N LEU A 110 -5.40 -10.11 -15.54
CA LEU A 110 -5.47 -9.45 -16.86
C LEU A 110 -6.52 -8.32 -16.86
N ILE A 111 -7.69 -8.55 -16.25
CA ILE A 111 -8.72 -7.51 -16.10
C ILE A 111 -8.20 -6.33 -15.30
N TYR A 112 -7.54 -6.58 -14.15
CA TYR A 112 -6.94 -5.52 -13.35
C TYR A 112 -5.87 -4.75 -14.14
N LEU A 113 -4.97 -5.47 -14.81
CA LEU A 113 -3.89 -4.94 -15.61
C LEU A 113 -4.39 -4.02 -16.74
N SER A 114 -5.47 -4.43 -17.44
CA SER A 114 -6.05 -3.69 -18.56
C SER A 114 -7.05 -2.61 -18.14
N SER A 115 -7.34 -2.49 -16.85
CA SER A 115 -8.27 -1.45 -16.35
C SER A 115 -7.59 -0.08 -16.35
N PRO A 116 -8.25 0.97 -16.88
CA PRO A 116 -7.63 2.30 -17.00
C PRO A 116 -7.20 2.89 -15.68
N LEU A 117 -8.03 2.79 -14.63
CA LEU A 117 -7.76 3.41 -13.32
C LEU A 117 -6.50 2.87 -12.64
N PRO A 118 -6.27 1.55 -12.49
CA PRO A 118 -5.01 1.02 -11.98
C PRO A 118 -3.79 1.43 -12.81
N PHE A 119 -3.92 1.46 -14.14
CA PHE A 119 -2.86 1.90 -15.03
C PHE A 119 -2.48 3.38 -14.81
N PHE A 120 -3.46 4.27 -14.74
CA PHE A 120 -3.22 5.67 -14.40
C PHE A 120 -2.57 5.82 -13.03
N ALA A 121 -3.10 5.12 -12.02
CA ALA A 121 -2.59 5.19 -10.66
C ALA A 121 -1.14 4.69 -10.54
N ALA A 122 -0.71 3.73 -11.37
CA ALA A 122 0.68 3.26 -11.42
C ALA A 122 1.65 4.32 -11.94
N ASN A 123 1.15 5.28 -12.72
CA ASN A 123 1.94 6.33 -13.39
C ASN A 123 1.83 7.70 -12.71
N ILE A 124 1.15 7.79 -11.57
CA ILE A 124 0.96 9.03 -10.81
C ILE A 124 1.35 8.76 -9.35
N ILE A 125 2.06 9.70 -8.73
CA ILE A 125 2.42 9.60 -7.32
C ILE A 125 1.19 9.96 -6.48
N THR A 126 0.55 8.90 -5.93
CA THR A 126 -0.55 9.02 -4.96
C THR A 126 -0.41 7.95 -3.88
N THR A 127 -1.20 8.05 -2.82
CA THR A 127 -1.24 6.99 -1.79
C THR A 127 -1.99 5.74 -2.28
N ASP A 128 -2.81 5.86 -3.34
CA ASP A 128 -3.80 4.85 -3.72
C ASP A 128 -3.19 3.55 -4.24
N THR A 129 -2.11 3.64 -5.01
CA THR A 129 -1.45 2.44 -5.56
C THR A 129 -0.77 1.61 -4.46
N LEU A 130 -0.08 2.27 -3.52
CA LEU A 130 0.49 1.60 -2.36
C LEU A 130 -0.60 1.02 -1.45
N LEU A 131 -1.71 1.75 -1.28
CA LEU A 131 -2.86 1.30 -0.52
C LEU A 131 -3.48 0.05 -1.14
N ALA A 132 -3.75 0.06 -2.44
CA ALA A 132 -4.30 -1.07 -3.16
C ALA A 132 -3.41 -2.33 -3.03
N PHE A 133 -2.08 -2.15 -3.06
CA PHE A 133 -1.15 -3.24 -2.79
C PHE A 133 -1.32 -3.81 -1.37
N ALA A 134 -1.29 -2.97 -0.35
CA ALA A 134 -1.37 -3.41 1.05
C ALA A 134 -2.72 -4.07 1.37
N GLU A 135 -3.82 -3.49 0.90
CA GLU A 135 -5.17 -4.04 1.06
C GLU A 135 -5.33 -5.38 0.33
N THR A 136 -4.87 -5.48 -0.92
CA THR A 136 -4.93 -6.73 -1.69
C THR A 136 -4.10 -7.83 -1.04
N ALA A 137 -2.93 -7.49 -0.50
CA ALA A 137 -2.08 -8.43 0.25
C ALA A 137 -2.76 -8.90 1.55
N ALA A 138 -3.41 -7.99 2.28
CA ALA A 138 -4.18 -8.33 3.49
C ALA A 138 -5.35 -9.26 3.17
N VAL A 139 -6.12 -8.94 2.12
CA VAL A 139 -7.22 -9.80 1.64
C VAL A 139 -6.70 -11.17 1.20
N LEU A 140 -5.59 -11.24 0.46
CA LEU A 140 -4.99 -12.51 0.08
C LEU A 140 -4.57 -13.33 1.31
N ALA A 141 -3.99 -12.71 2.33
CA ALA A 141 -3.64 -13.39 3.58
C ALA A 141 -4.89 -13.99 4.25
N PHE A 142 -5.99 -13.25 4.33
CA PHE A 142 -7.27 -13.78 4.81
C PHE A 142 -7.77 -14.96 3.95
N VAL A 143 -7.75 -14.83 2.63
CA VAL A 143 -8.20 -15.87 1.68
C VAL A 143 -7.37 -17.14 1.85
N ARG A 144 -6.05 -17.04 1.99
CA ARG A 144 -5.15 -18.18 2.23
C ARG A 144 -5.51 -18.94 3.51
N TYR A 145 -5.81 -18.23 4.58
CA TYR A 145 -6.30 -18.84 5.80
C TYR A 145 -7.69 -19.48 5.60
N ARG A 146 -8.61 -18.73 5.06
CA ARG A 146 -10.04 -19.06 5.10
C ARG A 146 -10.46 -20.12 4.09
N PHE A 147 -9.92 -20.03 2.88
CA PHE A 147 -10.33 -20.85 1.73
C PHE A 147 -9.27 -21.87 1.31
N ASP A 148 -7.98 -21.58 1.49
CA ASP A 148 -6.91 -22.51 1.14
C ASP A 148 -6.42 -23.34 2.35
N GLY A 149 -7.05 -23.21 3.51
CA GLY A 149 -6.75 -24.00 4.70
C GLY A 149 -5.35 -23.76 5.29
N LYS A 150 -4.74 -22.58 5.04
CA LYS A 150 -3.42 -22.25 5.54
C LYS A 150 -3.44 -21.92 7.04
N SER A 151 -2.26 -21.85 7.65
CA SER A 151 -2.10 -21.66 9.09
C SER A 151 -2.63 -20.32 9.60
N LEU A 152 -2.88 -20.24 10.90
CA LEU A 152 -3.32 -19.02 11.59
C LEU A 152 -2.35 -17.84 11.46
N ARG A 153 -1.07 -18.09 11.13
CA ARG A 153 -0.08 -17.02 10.85
C ARG A 153 -0.49 -16.09 9.71
N TYR A 154 -1.32 -16.58 8.78
CA TYR A 154 -1.87 -15.74 7.73
C TYR A 154 -2.83 -14.66 8.25
N LEU A 155 -3.55 -14.93 9.37
CA LEU A 155 -4.35 -13.88 10.03
C LEU A 155 -3.46 -12.87 10.75
N ASP A 156 -2.34 -13.29 11.33
CA ASP A 156 -1.36 -12.35 11.92
C ASP A 156 -0.79 -11.44 10.83
N GLY A 157 -0.43 -12.03 9.67
CA GLY A 157 0.00 -11.27 8.48
C GLY A 157 -1.09 -10.33 7.93
N MET A 158 -2.35 -10.75 7.89
CA MET A 158 -3.48 -9.90 7.50
C MET A 158 -3.54 -8.63 8.37
N TRP A 159 -3.45 -8.77 9.68
CA TRP A 159 -3.48 -7.63 10.61
C TRP A 159 -2.29 -6.70 10.43
N ALA A 160 -1.07 -7.26 10.24
CA ALA A 160 0.13 -6.46 9.96
C ALA A 160 -0.03 -5.65 8.67
N LEU A 161 -0.59 -6.26 7.60
CA LEU A 161 -0.84 -5.60 6.31
C LEU A 161 -1.94 -4.53 6.40
N PHE A 162 -2.99 -4.74 7.21
CA PHE A 162 -3.96 -3.68 7.50
C PHE A 162 -3.33 -2.56 8.32
N GLY A 163 -2.38 -2.86 9.23
CA GLY A 163 -1.57 -1.85 9.90
C GLY A 163 -0.77 -1.01 8.90
N LEU A 164 -0.15 -1.66 7.91
CA LEU A 164 0.55 -0.97 6.82
C LEU A 164 -0.41 -0.13 5.97
N ALA A 165 -1.58 -0.66 5.59
CA ALA A 165 -2.59 0.07 4.85
C ALA A 165 -3.07 1.32 5.61
N PHE A 166 -3.25 1.20 6.93
CA PHE A 166 -3.58 2.32 7.80
C PHE A 166 -2.45 3.37 7.83
N MET A 167 -1.19 2.93 7.85
CA MET A 167 0.00 3.82 7.77
C MET A 167 0.23 4.42 6.37
N ILE A 168 -0.47 3.97 5.34
CA ILE A 168 -0.45 4.58 4.00
C ILE A 168 -1.49 5.71 3.89
N LYS A 169 -2.74 5.45 4.34
CA LYS A 169 -3.85 6.39 4.09
C LYS A 169 -4.80 6.58 5.27
N GLY A 170 -4.55 5.97 6.42
CA GLY A 170 -5.43 6.04 7.58
C GLY A 170 -6.70 5.18 7.44
N PRO A 171 -7.87 5.64 7.93
CA PRO A 171 -9.11 4.85 7.97
C PRO A 171 -9.53 4.20 6.65
N PRO A 172 -9.40 4.82 5.46
CA PRO A 172 -9.67 4.15 4.19
C PRO A 172 -8.99 2.80 4.03
N GLY A 173 -7.77 2.62 4.59
CA GLY A 173 -7.03 1.36 4.56
C GLY A 173 -7.70 0.18 5.28
N LEU A 174 -8.78 0.42 6.01
CA LEU A 174 -9.53 -0.61 6.73
C LEU A 174 -10.85 -1.01 6.04
N LEU A 175 -11.17 -0.42 4.88
CA LEU A 175 -12.42 -0.73 4.19
C LEU A 175 -12.57 -2.23 3.85
N PRO A 176 -11.56 -2.93 3.31
CA PRO A 176 -11.70 -4.37 3.07
C PRO A 176 -11.82 -5.20 4.34
N LEU A 177 -11.24 -4.72 5.46
CA LEU A 177 -11.39 -5.38 6.77
C LEU A 177 -12.86 -5.39 7.22
N LEU A 178 -13.64 -4.33 6.95
CA LEU A 178 -15.07 -4.32 7.26
C LEU A 178 -15.80 -5.44 6.52
N ALA A 179 -15.51 -5.63 5.24
CA ALA A 179 -16.10 -6.72 4.45
C ALA A 179 -15.74 -8.11 5.03
N ILE A 180 -14.47 -8.30 5.43
CA ILE A 180 -14.00 -9.53 6.10
C ILE A 180 -14.75 -9.74 7.42
N LEU A 181 -14.91 -8.70 8.23
CA LEU A 181 -15.63 -8.77 9.50
C LEU A 181 -17.09 -9.16 9.30
N PHE A 182 -17.81 -8.50 8.39
CA PHE A 182 -19.20 -8.84 8.07
C PHE A 182 -19.32 -10.29 7.58
N PHE A 183 -18.42 -10.74 6.72
CA PHE A 183 -18.39 -12.11 6.25
C PHE A 183 -18.18 -13.11 7.39
N GLU A 184 -17.19 -12.92 8.26
CA GLU A 184 -16.91 -13.84 9.37
C GLU A 184 -17.98 -13.78 10.47
N ILE A 185 -18.63 -12.64 10.69
CA ILE A 185 -19.80 -12.51 11.57
C ILE A 185 -20.95 -13.36 11.04
N SER A 186 -21.29 -13.24 9.73
CA SER A 186 -22.34 -14.04 9.10
C SER A 186 -22.10 -15.55 9.18
N GLN A 187 -20.84 -15.95 9.30
CA GLN A 187 -20.45 -17.36 9.45
C GLN A 187 -20.29 -17.82 10.92
N GLY A 188 -20.56 -16.94 11.90
CA GLY A 188 -20.36 -17.24 13.32
C GLY A 188 -18.89 -17.46 13.73
N ARG A 189 -17.94 -16.94 12.98
CA ARG A 189 -16.49 -17.21 13.13
C ARG A 189 -15.64 -15.99 13.46
N SER A 190 -16.24 -14.84 13.70
CA SER A 190 -15.54 -13.55 13.93
C SER A 190 -14.50 -13.61 15.05
N ARG A 191 -14.71 -14.42 16.11
CA ARG A 191 -13.74 -14.59 17.19
C ARG A 191 -12.39 -15.10 16.74
N ARG A 192 -12.31 -15.82 15.61
CA ARG A 192 -11.05 -16.34 15.05
C ARG A 192 -10.16 -15.23 14.50
N LEU A 193 -10.72 -14.08 14.15
CA LEU A 193 -9.97 -12.91 13.71
C LEU A 193 -9.23 -12.23 14.88
N LEU A 194 -9.70 -12.40 16.12
CA LEU A 194 -9.12 -11.79 17.32
C LEU A 194 -7.82 -12.50 17.73
N ARG A 195 -6.77 -12.30 16.95
CA ARG A 195 -5.44 -12.85 17.14
C ARG A 195 -4.57 -11.86 17.90
N PRO A 196 -4.12 -12.16 19.15
CA PRO A 196 -3.34 -11.20 19.94
C PRO A 196 -2.07 -10.71 19.22
N LEU A 197 -1.31 -11.64 18.60
CA LEU A 197 -0.11 -11.29 17.84
C LEU A 197 -0.43 -10.40 16.63
N GLY A 198 -1.49 -10.74 15.89
CA GLY A 198 -1.92 -9.93 14.74
C GLY A 198 -2.38 -8.54 15.16
N LEU A 199 -3.21 -8.44 16.21
CA LEU A 199 -3.67 -7.16 16.75
C LEU A 199 -2.52 -6.30 17.27
N LEU A 200 -1.53 -6.91 17.93
CA LEU A 200 -0.31 -6.23 18.34
C LEU A 200 0.48 -5.72 17.14
N ALA A 201 0.64 -6.54 16.11
CA ALA A 201 1.31 -6.12 14.86
C ALA A 201 0.58 -4.94 14.20
N PHE A 202 -0.76 -4.98 14.12
CA PHE A 202 -1.55 -3.84 13.65
C PHE A 202 -1.32 -2.59 14.50
N ALA A 203 -1.36 -2.72 15.83
CA ALA A 203 -1.19 -1.59 16.74
C ALA A 203 0.20 -0.95 16.59
N VAL A 204 1.25 -1.77 16.54
CA VAL A 204 2.64 -1.28 16.41
C VAL A 204 2.85 -0.63 15.04
N ILE A 205 2.47 -1.30 13.96
CA ILE A 205 2.68 -0.81 12.59
C ILE A 205 1.72 0.35 12.29
N GLY A 206 0.43 0.18 12.55
CA GLY A 206 -0.60 1.14 12.12
C GLY A 206 -0.71 2.37 13.02
N LEU A 207 -0.48 2.24 14.33
CA LEU A 207 -0.69 3.33 15.29
C LEU A 207 0.61 3.90 15.85
N GLY A 208 1.74 3.18 15.72
CA GLY A 208 3.02 3.57 16.34
C GLY A 208 3.47 4.97 15.97
N TRP A 209 3.41 5.33 14.69
CA TRP A 209 3.77 6.65 14.21
C TRP A 209 2.85 7.75 14.78
N PHE A 210 1.55 7.53 14.79
CA PHE A 210 0.59 8.49 15.35
C PHE A 210 0.86 8.77 16.82
N LEU A 211 1.18 7.74 17.60
CA LEU A 211 1.52 7.90 19.03
C LEU A 211 2.78 8.75 19.22
N VAL A 212 3.79 8.58 18.35
CA VAL A 212 5.02 9.39 18.41
C VAL A 212 4.72 10.85 18.05
N VAL A 213 3.94 11.10 16.99
CA VAL A 213 3.60 12.45 16.54
C VAL A 213 2.76 13.18 17.58
N ILE A 214 1.71 12.55 18.12
CA ILE A 214 0.86 13.15 19.16
C ILE A 214 1.68 13.50 20.41
N ARG A 215 2.63 12.65 20.81
CA ARG A 215 3.50 12.94 21.97
C ARG A 215 4.44 14.12 21.72
N ARG A 216 4.90 14.31 20.49
CA ARG A 216 5.78 15.42 20.11
C ARG A 216 5.03 16.74 19.92
N HIS A 217 3.75 16.66 19.57
CA HIS A 217 2.89 17.80 19.28
C HIS A 217 1.54 17.67 20.02
N PRO A 218 1.50 17.96 21.34
CA PRO A 218 0.28 17.77 22.15
C PRO A 218 -0.91 18.66 21.75
N GLY A 219 -0.73 19.59 20.82
CA GLY A 219 -1.77 20.49 20.30
C GLY A 219 -2.37 20.12 18.94
N LEU A 220 -2.01 18.95 18.39
CA LEU A 220 -2.56 18.45 17.12
C LEU A 220 -3.87 17.69 17.35
#